data_1fde1179690871923513db5dcc42d420
#
_entry.id   1fde1179690871923513db5dcc42d420
#
_cell.length_a   1.000
_cell.length_b   1.000
_cell.length_c   1.000
_cell.angle_alpha   90.00
_cell.angle_beta   90.00
_cell.angle_gamma   90.00
#
_symmetry.space_group_name_H-M   'P 1'
#
loop_
_entity.id
_entity.type
_entity.pdbx_description
1 polymer ?
#
loop_
_entity_poly.entity_id
_entity_poly.type
_entity_poly.pdbx_seq_one_letter_code
_entity_poly.pdbx_strand_id
1 'polypeptide(L)'
;MLPRYLSLVLLAAIVLTGCQTHPKGKFTVEQITAMQSYGFHEQNGDWSLGLSDKILFGKNDYHLRDDTEQKIAVMASKLSTLGLKHARMDGHTDNHGEDGYNEALALKRADAVAEVWAGGAKVPRSNLTTQGLGKKYLIASNQTAVHIPTQTDH
;
A
#
# COMPACT_ATOMS: atom_id res chain seq x y z
N MET A 1 60.67 -22.99 -38.00
CA MET A 1 60.27 -22.08 -36.93
C MET A 1 58.92 -21.54 -37.23
N LEU A 2 57.89 -22.02 -36.48
CA LEU A 2 56.56 -21.53 -36.62
C LEU A 2 56.30 -20.43 -35.59
N PRO A 3 55.91 -19.23 -35.99
CA PRO A 3 55.49 -18.21 -35.00
C PRO A 3 54.23 -18.65 -34.30
N ARG A 4 54.33 -18.83 -33.03
CA ARG A 4 53.17 -19.07 -32.20
C ARG A 4 52.48 -17.73 -31.96
N TYR A 5 51.45 -17.49 -32.71
CA TYR A 5 50.55 -16.41 -32.39
C TYR A 5 49.66 -16.88 -31.25
N LEU A 6 50.02 -16.47 -30.04
CA LEU A 6 49.17 -16.61 -28.90
C LEU A 6 48.06 -15.55 -29.06
N SER A 7 46.96 -15.96 -29.64
CA SER A 7 45.74 -15.12 -29.61
C SER A 7 45.22 -15.09 -28.20
N LEU A 8 45.58 -14.07 -27.45
CA LEU A 8 44.90 -13.72 -26.22
C LEU A 8 43.56 -13.18 -26.61
N VAL A 9 42.57 -14.06 -26.60
CA VAL A 9 41.17 -13.63 -26.64
C VAL A 9 40.87 -13.08 -25.26
N LEU A 10 41.00 -11.78 -25.14
CA LEU A 10 40.52 -11.06 -23.95
C LEU A 10 39.01 -11.06 -24.02
N LEU A 11 38.38 -12.02 -23.33
CA LEU A 11 36.97 -12.03 -23.14
C LEU A 11 36.65 -10.90 -22.16
N ALA A 12 36.41 -9.72 -22.69
CA ALA A 12 35.85 -8.62 -21.90
C ALA A 12 34.41 -9.02 -21.51
N ALA A 13 34.27 -9.56 -20.31
CA ALA A 13 32.97 -9.70 -19.70
C ALA A 13 32.44 -8.27 -19.45
N ILE A 14 31.63 -7.78 -20.38
CA ILE A 14 30.87 -6.56 -20.18
C ILE A 14 29.83 -6.92 -19.13
N VAL A 15 30.17 -6.67 -17.87
CA VAL A 15 29.19 -6.64 -16.80
C VAL A 15 28.34 -5.41 -17.09
N LEU A 16 27.23 -5.63 -17.79
CA LEU A 16 26.16 -4.63 -17.87
C LEU A 16 25.54 -4.54 -16.47
N THR A 17 26.17 -3.75 -15.59
CA THR A 17 25.47 -3.22 -14.44
C THR A 17 24.43 -2.25 -14.99
N GLY A 18 23.26 -2.80 -15.32
CA GLY A 18 22.12 -1.97 -15.64
C GLY A 18 21.80 -1.15 -14.42
N CYS A 19 22.20 0.12 -14.43
CA CYS A 19 21.56 1.09 -13.55
C CYS A 19 20.09 1.10 -13.94
N GLN A 20 19.29 0.38 -13.17
CA GLN A 20 17.85 0.53 -13.26
C GLN A 20 17.54 1.91 -12.67
N THR A 21 17.57 2.92 -13.51
CA THR A 21 17.01 4.21 -13.18
C THR A 21 15.51 4.01 -13.12
N HIS A 22 14.98 3.84 -11.89
CA HIS A 22 13.55 3.87 -11.71
C HIS A 22 13.07 5.28 -12.10
N PRO A 23 12.16 5.40 -13.08
CA PRO A 23 11.58 6.71 -13.37
C PRO A 23 10.95 7.24 -12.10
N LYS A 24 11.29 8.48 -11.73
CA LYS A 24 10.70 9.14 -10.56
C LYS A 24 9.18 9.00 -10.58
N GLY A 25 8.60 8.56 -9.45
CA GLY A 25 7.17 8.45 -9.26
C GLY A 25 6.51 7.17 -9.78
N LYS A 26 7.26 6.22 -10.35
CA LYS A 26 6.68 4.94 -10.81
C LYS A 26 6.99 3.80 -9.86
N PHE A 27 6.01 2.90 -9.73
CA PHE A 27 6.18 1.66 -8.97
C PHE A 27 7.04 0.66 -9.74
N THR A 28 7.79 -0.15 -9.00
CA THR A 28 8.54 -1.28 -9.58
C THR A 28 7.59 -2.43 -9.93
N VAL A 29 8.05 -3.34 -10.79
CA VAL A 29 7.27 -4.55 -11.14
C VAL A 29 6.97 -5.38 -9.89
N GLU A 30 7.91 -5.52 -8.97
CA GLU A 30 7.73 -6.26 -7.72
C GLU A 30 6.69 -5.60 -6.81
N GLN A 31 6.70 -4.27 -6.72
CA GLN A 31 5.69 -3.53 -5.96
C GLN A 31 4.30 -3.73 -6.55
N ILE A 32 4.16 -3.59 -7.86
CA ILE A 32 2.88 -3.78 -8.57
C ILE A 32 2.38 -5.20 -8.38
N THR A 33 3.22 -6.19 -8.59
CA THR A 33 2.86 -7.61 -8.44
C THR A 33 2.38 -7.91 -7.02
N ALA A 34 3.07 -7.40 -6.01
CA ALA A 34 2.66 -7.57 -4.62
C ALA A 34 1.32 -6.90 -4.32
N MET A 35 1.13 -5.67 -4.76
CA MET A 35 -0.15 -4.96 -4.59
C MET A 35 -1.29 -5.70 -5.29
N GLN A 36 -1.10 -6.14 -6.51
CA GLN A 36 -2.10 -6.92 -7.25
C GLN A 36 -2.46 -8.22 -6.55
N SER A 37 -1.47 -8.89 -5.95
CA SER A 37 -1.71 -10.14 -5.22
C SER A 37 -2.63 -9.97 -4.01
N TYR A 38 -2.67 -8.77 -3.43
CA TYR A 38 -3.57 -8.41 -2.33
C TYR A 38 -4.91 -7.83 -2.80
N GLY A 39 -5.08 -7.62 -4.10
CA GLY A 39 -6.32 -7.07 -4.67
C GLY A 39 -6.31 -5.56 -4.88
N PHE A 40 -5.17 -4.91 -4.74
CA PHE A 40 -5.04 -3.49 -5.11
C PHE A 40 -5.24 -3.33 -6.62
N HIS A 41 -5.82 -2.22 -7.00
CA HIS A 41 -5.97 -1.82 -8.40
C HIS A 41 -5.47 -0.39 -8.59
N GLU A 42 -5.02 -0.10 -9.80
CA GLU A 42 -4.57 1.24 -10.16
C GLU A 42 -5.76 2.19 -10.30
N GLN A 43 -5.61 3.36 -9.72
CA GLN A 43 -6.58 4.43 -9.79
C GLN A 43 -5.85 5.78 -9.87
N ASN A 44 -5.88 6.43 -11.02
CA ASN A 44 -5.25 7.74 -11.25
C ASN A 44 -3.75 7.78 -10.89
N GLY A 45 -3.02 6.71 -11.17
CA GLY A 45 -1.59 6.60 -10.87
C GLY A 45 -1.27 6.07 -9.47
N ASP A 46 -2.21 6.11 -8.54
CA ASP A 46 -2.10 5.49 -7.22
C ASP A 46 -2.66 4.07 -7.23
N TRP A 47 -2.35 3.29 -6.23
CA TRP A 47 -2.91 1.95 -6.04
C TRP A 47 -3.82 1.93 -4.83
N SER A 48 -4.99 1.33 -4.97
CA SER A 48 -6.05 1.37 -3.97
C SER A 48 -6.64 -0.01 -3.69
N LEU A 49 -6.94 -0.27 -2.42
CA LEU A 49 -7.61 -1.48 -1.95
C LEU A 49 -8.77 -1.09 -1.02
N GLY A 50 -9.98 -1.49 -1.37
CA GLY A 50 -11.15 -1.33 -0.49
C GLY A 50 -11.29 -2.53 0.45
N LEU A 51 -11.31 -2.25 1.75
CA LEU A 51 -11.52 -3.26 2.78
C LEU A 51 -12.94 -3.10 3.35
N SER A 52 -13.76 -4.14 3.18
CA SER A 52 -15.15 -4.12 3.66
C SER A 52 -15.20 -4.01 5.19
N ASP A 53 -15.96 -3.06 5.71
CA ASP A 53 -16.13 -2.87 7.14
C ASP A 53 -16.79 -4.07 7.83
N LYS A 54 -17.60 -4.85 7.12
CA LYS A 54 -18.19 -6.09 7.65
C LYS A 54 -17.13 -7.14 7.98
N ILE A 55 -16.04 -7.13 7.24
CA ILE A 55 -14.91 -8.05 7.48
C ILE A 55 -14.00 -7.49 8.58
N LEU A 56 -13.79 -6.17 8.59
CA LEU A 56 -12.87 -5.52 9.50
C LEU A 56 -13.42 -5.36 10.92
N PHE A 57 -14.68 -4.98 11.05
CA PHE A 57 -15.26 -4.51 12.30
C PHE A 57 -16.60 -5.16 12.60
N GLY A 58 -17.02 -5.10 13.87
CA GLY A 58 -18.40 -5.32 14.26
C GLY A 58 -19.31 -4.13 13.89
N LYS A 59 -20.61 -4.32 14.04
CA LYS A 59 -21.60 -3.25 13.80
C LYS A 59 -21.35 -2.08 14.74
N ASN A 60 -21.26 -0.87 14.20
CA ASN A 60 -21.00 0.37 14.95
C ASN A 60 -19.67 0.33 15.75
N ASP A 61 -18.78 -0.59 15.41
CA ASP A 61 -17.51 -0.77 16.08
C ASP A 61 -16.36 -0.24 15.22
N TYR A 62 -15.26 0.09 15.85
CA TYR A 62 -14.02 0.50 15.21
C TYR A 62 -12.79 -0.29 15.72
N HIS A 63 -13.03 -1.39 16.43
CA HIS A 63 -11.98 -2.32 16.82
C HIS A 63 -11.86 -3.42 15.77
N LEU A 64 -10.67 -3.58 15.23
CA LEU A 64 -10.38 -4.64 14.24
C LEU A 64 -10.52 -6.02 14.89
N ARG A 65 -11.06 -6.95 14.11
CA ARG A 65 -11.08 -8.37 14.49
C ARG A 65 -9.66 -8.90 14.48
N ASP A 66 -9.32 -9.79 15.41
CA ASP A 66 -7.95 -10.28 15.63
C ASP A 66 -7.33 -10.92 14.38
N ASP A 67 -8.08 -11.75 13.67
CA ASP A 67 -7.62 -12.40 12.43
C ASP A 67 -7.39 -11.39 11.30
N THR A 68 -8.23 -10.39 11.22
CA THR A 68 -8.12 -9.30 10.24
C THR A 68 -6.93 -8.40 10.55
N GLU A 69 -6.71 -8.10 11.82
CA GLU A 69 -5.56 -7.34 12.28
C GLU A 69 -4.24 -7.98 11.85
N GLN A 70 -4.12 -9.30 12.03
CA GLN A 70 -2.95 -10.05 11.61
C GLN A 70 -2.74 -10.01 10.11
N LYS A 71 -3.80 -10.16 9.32
CA LYS A 71 -3.74 -10.11 7.85
C LYS A 71 -3.28 -8.74 7.36
N ILE A 72 -3.81 -7.67 7.95
CA ILE A 72 -3.40 -6.29 7.62
C ILE A 72 -1.94 -6.07 7.97
N ALA A 73 -1.50 -6.51 9.15
CA ALA A 73 -0.11 -6.37 9.58
C ALA A 73 0.87 -7.09 8.65
N VAL A 74 0.54 -8.31 8.22
CA VAL A 74 1.35 -9.09 7.27
C VAL A 74 1.43 -8.39 5.90
N MET A 75 0.31 -7.92 5.39
CA MET A 75 0.26 -7.16 4.13
C MET A 75 1.11 -5.90 4.22
N ALA A 76 0.96 -5.12 5.27
CA ALA A 76 1.74 -3.91 5.50
C ALA A 76 3.24 -4.20 5.60
N SER A 77 3.62 -5.27 6.29
CA SER A 77 5.01 -5.73 6.39
C SER A 77 5.60 -6.06 5.02
N LYS A 78 4.86 -6.80 4.20
CA LYS A 78 5.29 -7.17 2.85
C LYS A 78 5.50 -5.95 1.97
N LEU A 79 4.53 -5.05 1.93
CA LEU A 79 4.62 -3.83 1.11
C LEU A 79 5.74 -2.90 1.60
N SER A 80 5.91 -2.77 2.91
CA SER A 80 7.00 -2.00 3.51
C SER A 80 8.38 -2.57 3.16
N THR A 81 8.54 -3.88 3.16
CA THR A 81 9.77 -4.55 2.75
C THR A 81 10.14 -4.21 1.30
N LEU A 82 9.14 -3.99 0.45
CA LEU A 82 9.32 -3.58 -0.94
C LEU A 82 9.50 -2.06 -1.12
N GLY A 83 9.62 -1.31 -0.04
CA GLY A 83 9.84 0.13 -0.07
C GLY A 83 8.58 0.99 -0.05
N LEU A 84 7.40 0.41 0.08
CA LEU A 84 6.14 1.15 0.17
C LEU A 84 5.89 1.55 1.63
N LYS A 85 6.39 2.73 2.01
CA LYS A 85 6.47 3.21 3.39
C LYS A 85 5.35 4.18 3.77
N HIS A 86 4.55 4.62 2.82
CA HIS A 86 3.49 5.62 3.02
C HIS A 86 2.17 5.08 2.50
N ALA A 87 1.09 5.44 3.17
CA ALA A 87 -0.26 5.11 2.76
C ALA A 87 -1.27 6.12 3.32
N ARG A 88 -2.43 6.18 2.69
CA ARG A 88 -3.60 6.92 3.19
C ARG A 88 -4.76 5.97 3.36
N MET A 89 -5.44 6.06 4.49
CA MET A 89 -6.65 5.30 4.78
C MET A 89 -7.86 6.23 4.77
N ASP A 90 -8.81 5.94 3.90
CA ASP A 90 -10.05 6.70 3.78
C ASP A 90 -11.23 5.85 4.27
N GLY A 91 -11.87 6.28 5.34
CA GLY A 91 -13.06 5.62 5.88
C GLY A 91 -14.34 6.11 5.18
N HIS A 92 -15.13 5.18 4.68
CA HIS A 92 -16.44 5.42 4.07
C HIS A 92 -17.51 4.68 4.81
N THR A 93 -18.62 5.36 5.09
CA THR A 93 -19.82 4.78 5.72
C THR A 93 -20.99 4.84 4.75
N ASP A 94 -22.02 4.03 5.00
CA ASP A 94 -23.26 4.11 4.25
C ASP A 94 -24.15 5.29 4.71
N ASN A 95 -25.32 5.42 4.07
CA ASN A 95 -26.22 6.57 4.22
C ASN A 95 -27.09 6.56 5.47
N HIS A 96 -26.86 5.69 6.45
CA HIS A 96 -27.72 5.60 7.62
C HIS A 96 -27.14 6.42 8.77
N GLY A 97 -27.94 7.37 9.29
CA GLY A 97 -27.59 8.19 10.43
C GLY A 97 -27.08 9.59 10.07
N GLU A 98 -26.67 10.33 11.08
CA GLU A 98 -26.18 11.70 10.94
C GLU A 98 -24.78 11.76 10.34
N ASP A 99 -24.53 12.76 9.51
CA ASP A 99 -23.25 12.95 8.81
C ASP A 99 -22.06 13.04 9.77
N GLY A 100 -22.18 13.83 10.83
CA GLY A 100 -21.12 13.99 11.80
C GLY A 100 -20.74 12.69 12.53
N TYR A 101 -21.73 11.88 12.88
CA TYR A 101 -21.52 10.56 13.49
C TYR A 101 -20.81 9.61 12.52
N ASN A 102 -21.26 9.57 11.27
CA ASN A 102 -20.69 8.71 10.24
C ASN A 102 -19.25 9.10 9.87
N GLU A 103 -18.97 10.39 9.79
CA GLU A 103 -17.62 10.88 9.54
C GLU A 103 -16.68 10.52 10.71
N ALA A 104 -17.14 10.70 11.95
CA ALA A 104 -16.37 10.36 13.14
C ALA A 104 -16.09 8.85 13.24
N LEU A 105 -17.09 8.01 12.97
CA LEU A 105 -16.92 6.56 12.94
C LEU A 105 -15.98 6.13 11.81
N ALA A 106 -16.14 6.71 10.62
CA ALA A 106 -15.26 6.45 9.48
C ALA A 106 -13.80 6.80 9.78
N LEU A 107 -13.56 7.93 10.45
CA LEU A 107 -12.22 8.32 10.87
C LEU A 107 -11.63 7.34 11.89
N LYS A 108 -12.39 6.97 12.91
CA LYS A 108 -11.94 5.99 13.91
C LYS A 108 -11.58 4.64 13.27
N ARG A 109 -12.35 4.20 12.29
CA ARG A 109 -12.06 2.99 11.52
C ARG A 109 -10.79 3.12 10.68
N ALA A 110 -10.62 4.24 9.98
CA ALA A 110 -9.40 4.53 9.24
C ALA A 110 -8.18 4.57 10.16
N ASP A 111 -8.29 5.20 11.32
CA ASP A 111 -7.22 5.26 12.33
C ASP A 111 -6.87 3.86 12.86
N ALA A 112 -7.86 3.01 13.10
CA ALA A 112 -7.62 1.64 13.56
C ALA A 112 -6.81 0.83 12.53
N VAL A 113 -7.13 0.94 11.25
CA VAL A 113 -6.37 0.31 10.18
C VAL A 113 -4.96 0.89 10.10
N ALA A 114 -4.81 2.20 10.21
CA ALA A 114 -3.52 2.87 10.15
C ALA A 114 -2.58 2.46 11.31
N GLU A 115 -3.11 2.30 12.52
CA GLU A 115 -2.31 1.85 13.67
C GLU A 115 -1.74 0.45 13.43
N VAL A 116 -2.55 -0.48 12.99
CA VAL A 116 -2.12 -1.85 12.67
C VAL A 116 -1.15 -1.85 11.50
N TRP A 117 -1.41 -1.04 10.49
CA TRP A 117 -0.52 -0.89 9.33
C TRP A 117 0.87 -0.39 9.74
N ALA A 118 0.93 0.67 10.55
CA ALA A 118 2.19 1.22 11.03
C ALA A 118 3.01 0.18 11.81
N GLY A 119 2.35 -0.58 12.68
CA GLY A 119 2.98 -1.66 13.45
C GLY A 119 3.53 -2.78 12.57
N GLY A 120 2.75 -3.24 11.60
CA GLY A 120 3.16 -4.29 10.66
C GLY A 120 4.26 -3.83 9.70
N ALA A 121 4.14 -2.63 9.17
CA ALA A 121 5.12 -2.03 8.26
C ALA A 121 6.40 -1.59 8.97
N LYS A 122 6.38 -1.45 10.29
CA LYS A 122 7.47 -0.89 11.11
C LYS A 122 7.88 0.52 10.65
N VAL A 123 6.87 1.33 10.42
CA VAL A 123 7.04 2.75 10.05
C VAL A 123 6.41 3.64 11.12
N PRO A 124 6.84 4.90 11.22
CA PRO A 124 6.18 5.87 12.09
C PRO A 124 4.70 6.04 11.67
N ARG A 125 3.81 6.21 12.65
CA ARG A 125 2.40 6.49 12.37
C ARG A 125 2.22 7.69 11.44
N SER A 126 3.13 8.68 11.52
CA SER A 126 3.13 9.88 10.67
C SER A 126 3.34 9.61 9.18
N ASN A 127 3.83 8.43 8.80
CA ASN A 127 3.89 8.02 7.39
C ASN A 127 2.51 7.70 6.80
N LEU A 128 1.50 7.59 7.66
CA LEU A 128 0.14 7.23 7.29
C LEU A 128 -0.79 8.40 7.56
N THR A 129 -1.63 8.72 6.60
CA THR A 129 -2.68 9.71 6.75
C THR A 129 -4.04 9.04 6.78
N THR A 130 -4.98 9.62 7.50
CA THR A 130 -6.32 9.08 7.65
C THR A 130 -7.36 10.17 7.40
N GLN A 131 -8.49 9.78 6.80
CA GLN A 131 -9.62 10.65 6.58
C GLN A 131 -10.92 9.89 6.89
N GLY A 132 -11.85 10.56 7.54
CA GLY A 132 -13.22 10.09 7.68
C GLY A 132 -14.09 10.81 6.65
N LEU A 133 -14.42 10.15 5.56
CA LEU A 133 -15.21 10.73 4.47
C LEU A 133 -16.72 10.49 4.65
N GLY A 134 -17.09 9.55 5.53
CA GLY A 134 -18.49 9.23 5.77
C GLY A 134 -19.20 8.83 4.49
N LYS A 135 -20.32 9.48 4.20
CA LYS A 135 -21.13 9.25 2.99
C LYS A 135 -20.87 10.25 1.86
N LYS A 136 -19.84 11.09 1.97
CA LYS A 136 -19.57 12.17 1.00
C LYS A 136 -19.33 11.68 -0.43
N TYR A 137 -18.85 10.46 -0.59
CA TYR A 137 -18.58 9.89 -1.91
C TYR A 137 -19.35 8.57 -2.06
N LEU A 138 -20.21 8.51 -3.08
CA LEU A 138 -21.04 7.34 -3.39
C LEU A 138 -20.25 6.16 -3.99
N ILE A 139 -18.98 5.98 -3.64
CA ILE A 139 -18.10 5.04 -4.34
C ILE A 139 -18.21 3.62 -3.79
N ALA A 140 -18.48 3.45 -2.53
CA ALA A 140 -18.80 2.18 -1.90
C ALA A 140 -19.22 2.42 -0.46
N SER A 141 -20.31 1.81 -0.07
CA SER A 141 -20.80 1.85 1.29
C SER A 141 -19.90 1.02 2.22
N ASN A 142 -19.63 1.53 3.41
CA ASN A 142 -19.03 0.77 4.51
C ASN A 142 -17.71 0.08 4.19
N GLN A 143 -16.73 0.85 3.76
CA GLN A 143 -15.38 0.35 3.56
C GLN A 143 -14.33 1.32 4.10
N THR A 144 -13.17 0.80 4.43
CA THR A 144 -11.94 1.58 4.59
C THR A 144 -11.04 1.31 3.39
N ALA A 145 -10.76 2.34 2.62
CA ALA A 145 -9.90 2.23 1.44
C ALA A 145 -8.45 2.58 1.80
N VAL A 146 -7.53 1.70 1.43
CA VAL A 146 -6.09 1.93 1.57
C VAL A 146 -5.56 2.41 0.23
N HIS A 147 -4.93 3.58 0.23
CA HIS A 147 -4.30 4.16 -0.95
C HIS A 147 -2.78 4.18 -0.77
N ILE A 148 -2.09 3.61 -1.74
CA ILE A 148 -0.64 3.69 -1.83
C ILE A 148 -0.31 4.75 -2.88
N PRO A 149 0.22 5.91 -2.47
CA PRO A 149 0.52 7.00 -3.38
C PRO A 149 1.73 6.68 -4.25
N THR A 150 1.81 7.33 -5.40
CA THR A 150 3.03 7.33 -6.20
C THR A 150 4.21 7.77 -5.34
N GLN A 151 5.34 7.08 -5.49
CA GLN A 151 6.53 7.38 -4.72
C GLN A 151 7.14 8.69 -5.24
N THR A 152 6.96 9.76 -4.46
CA THR A 152 7.74 10.98 -4.64
C THR A 152 8.97 10.87 -3.76
N ASP A 153 10.13 11.01 -4.37
CA ASP A 153 11.39 11.10 -3.62
C ASP A 153 11.33 12.31 -2.68
N HIS A 154 11.37 12.06 -1.40
CA HIS A 154 11.61 13.05 -0.37
C HIS A 154 13.01 12.89 0.18
#